data_b2fdc2bad6a8cbfa9e4d99d4c52dc00c
#
_entry.id   b2fdc2bad6a8cbfa9e4d99d4c52dc00c
#
_cell.length_a   1.000
_cell.length_b   1.000
_cell.length_c   1.000
_cell.angle_alpha   90.00
_cell.angle_beta   90.00
_cell.angle_gamma   90.00
#
_symmetry.space_group_name_H-M   'P 1'
#
loop_
_entity.id
_entity.type
_entity.pdbx_description
1 polymer ?
#
loop_
_entity_poly.entity_id
_entity_poly.type
_entity_poly.pdbx_seq_one_letter_code
_entity_poly.pdbx_strand_id
1 'polypeptide(L)'
;MFKVENLTYKYEKNNKALDNINLDFSNGNMVGIIGSNGSGKSTLFMNLMGILKPSSGKIIYNSKELSYKKKDLYDLRRDVGIVFQDPDKQIFYSRVYDDIAFSLRNIGLEESEINKKVYRALELVNAIDLIDKPVHFLSYGQKKRVAIASVIAMENKVVLLDEPTAGLDPISTKAIIKILKELCEKGVKVVISSHDMDLIYDLCDYIYVLNKGKITIEGNSNEVFKDDLKIKEAGLNSPWLVKIHKNMNLPLFRKEEDLYHYFNKTFINSVNN
;
A
#
# COMPACT_ATOMS: atom_id res chain seq x y z
N MET A 1 -10.91 -11.63 4.23
CA MET A 1 -9.93 -10.66 4.72
C MET A 1 -8.72 -11.42 5.26
N PHE A 2 -7.51 -10.80 5.29
CA PHE A 2 -6.32 -11.45 5.83
C PHE A 2 -6.27 -11.40 7.36
N LYS A 3 -5.86 -12.53 7.94
CA LYS A 3 -5.38 -12.65 9.31
C LYS A 3 -4.07 -13.45 9.31
N VAL A 4 -3.10 -13.01 10.08
CA VAL A 4 -1.77 -13.64 10.19
C VAL A 4 -1.55 -14.01 11.63
N GLU A 5 -1.17 -15.26 11.89
CA GLU A 5 -0.96 -15.77 13.23
C GLU A 5 0.43 -16.38 13.38
N ASN A 6 1.24 -15.79 14.27
CA ASN A 6 2.60 -16.22 14.66
C ASN A 6 3.53 -16.47 13.46
N LEU A 7 3.39 -15.65 12.39
CA LEU A 7 4.15 -15.81 11.16
C LEU A 7 5.62 -15.54 11.37
N THR A 8 6.45 -16.51 11.04
CA THR A 8 7.92 -16.37 10.99
C THR A 8 8.42 -16.74 9.60
N TYR A 9 9.30 -15.92 9.04
CA TYR A 9 9.96 -16.22 7.77
C TYR A 9 11.47 -15.99 7.88
N LYS A 10 12.24 -16.93 7.33
CA LYS A 10 13.70 -16.90 7.29
C LYS A 10 14.17 -17.08 5.85
N TYR A 11 15.05 -16.19 5.36
CA TYR A 11 15.75 -16.40 4.09
C TYR A 11 16.83 -17.48 4.20
N GLU A 12 17.53 -17.48 5.33
CA GLU A 12 18.58 -18.46 5.69
C GLU A 12 18.37 -18.93 7.13
N LYS A 13 19.09 -19.99 7.53
CA LYS A 13 18.87 -20.64 8.84
C LYS A 13 18.85 -19.69 10.04
N ASN A 14 19.60 -18.57 10.00
CA ASN A 14 19.74 -17.65 11.13
C ASN A 14 19.19 -16.24 10.87
N ASN A 15 18.75 -15.90 9.65
CA ASN A 15 18.26 -14.56 9.32
C ASN A 15 16.73 -14.54 9.25
N LYS A 16 16.10 -14.15 10.37
CA LYS A 16 14.64 -13.96 10.44
C LYS A 16 14.30 -12.61 9.84
N ALA A 17 13.66 -12.62 8.69
CA ALA A 17 13.09 -11.42 8.09
C ALA A 17 11.73 -11.05 8.71
N LEU A 18 10.98 -12.05 9.19
CA LEU A 18 9.76 -11.88 9.98
C LEU A 18 9.84 -12.82 11.20
N ASP A 19 9.45 -12.33 12.38
CA ASP A 19 9.55 -13.04 13.64
C ASP A 19 8.26 -12.87 14.46
N ASN A 20 7.44 -13.91 14.47
CA ASN A 20 6.19 -13.99 15.24
C ASN A 20 5.20 -12.84 14.93
N ILE A 21 4.97 -12.58 13.64
CA ILE A 21 4.04 -11.54 13.16
C ILE A 21 2.60 -11.98 13.40
N ASN A 22 1.82 -11.08 14.00
CA ASN A 22 0.38 -11.19 14.12
C ASN A 22 -0.27 -9.95 13.49
N LEU A 23 -1.24 -10.14 12.57
CA LEU A 23 -1.93 -9.06 11.86
C LEU A 23 -3.39 -9.44 11.63
N ASP A 24 -4.26 -8.45 11.65
CA ASP A 24 -5.65 -8.58 11.22
C ASP A 24 -6.05 -7.37 10.37
N PHE A 25 -6.24 -7.58 9.06
CA PHE A 25 -6.63 -6.52 8.14
C PHE A 25 -8.15 -6.27 8.10
N SER A 26 -8.91 -6.78 9.05
CA SER A 26 -10.33 -6.39 9.21
C SER A 26 -10.46 -4.94 9.71
N ASN A 27 -9.45 -4.44 10.42
CA ASN A 27 -9.40 -3.08 10.93
C ASN A 27 -9.11 -2.06 9.81
N GLY A 28 -9.98 -1.05 9.67
CA GLY A 28 -9.85 0.02 8.68
C GLY A 28 -10.02 -0.43 7.22
N ASN A 29 -10.23 0.49 6.30
CA ASN A 29 -10.30 0.21 4.86
C ASN A 29 -8.93 0.41 4.20
N MET A 30 -8.16 1.38 4.68
CA MET A 30 -6.78 1.62 4.26
C MET A 30 -5.83 1.34 5.43
N VAL A 31 -4.95 0.35 5.26
CA VAL A 31 -4.04 -0.13 6.29
C VAL A 31 -2.60 0.22 5.93
N GLY A 32 -1.88 0.83 6.86
CA GLY A 32 -0.46 1.16 6.72
C GLY A 32 0.45 0.09 7.34
N ILE A 33 1.45 -0.36 6.62
CA ILE A 33 2.57 -1.16 7.14
C ILE A 33 3.81 -0.28 7.09
N ILE A 34 4.21 0.30 8.21
CA ILE A 34 5.34 1.23 8.26
C ILE A 34 6.56 0.60 8.93
N GLY A 35 7.71 1.10 8.60
CA GLY A 35 8.99 0.62 9.14
C GLY A 35 10.17 1.07 8.29
N SER A 36 11.35 1.08 8.88
CA SER A 36 12.60 1.42 8.16
C SER A 36 12.90 0.42 7.03
N ASN A 37 13.84 0.79 6.16
CA ASN A 37 14.32 -0.13 5.13
C ASN A 37 14.91 -1.39 5.79
N GLY A 38 14.58 -2.56 5.22
CA GLY A 38 14.99 -3.84 5.79
C GLY A 38 14.16 -4.33 6.99
N SER A 39 13.10 -3.62 7.41
CA SER A 39 12.24 -4.05 8.52
C SER A 39 11.42 -5.31 8.24
N GLY A 40 11.23 -5.68 6.95
CA GLY A 40 10.49 -6.89 6.53
C GLY A 40 9.20 -6.63 5.76
N LYS A 41 8.86 -5.38 5.40
CA LYS A 41 7.59 -5.01 4.73
C LYS A 41 7.35 -5.79 3.43
N SER A 42 8.29 -5.74 2.49
CA SER A 42 8.19 -6.46 1.21
C SER A 42 8.15 -7.98 1.41
N THR A 43 8.89 -8.49 2.41
CA THR A 43 8.86 -9.92 2.77
C THR A 43 7.48 -10.32 3.29
N LEU A 44 6.84 -9.47 4.09
CA LEU A 44 5.47 -9.68 4.56
C LEU A 44 4.51 -9.75 3.37
N PHE A 45 4.56 -8.78 2.45
CA PHE A 45 3.70 -8.77 1.26
C PHE A 45 3.90 -10.01 0.38
N MET A 46 5.15 -10.45 0.18
CA MET A 46 5.43 -11.68 -0.57
C MET A 46 4.87 -12.94 0.13
N ASN A 47 4.86 -12.97 1.47
CA ASN A 47 4.20 -14.04 2.22
C ASN A 47 2.69 -14.00 2.05
N LEU A 48 2.05 -12.83 2.15
CA LEU A 48 0.59 -12.65 1.95
C LEU A 48 0.15 -13.07 0.55
N MET A 49 0.98 -12.84 -0.48
CA MET A 49 0.73 -13.27 -1.86
C MET A 49 1.01 -14.75 -2.12
N GLY A 50 1.49 -15.48 -1.11
CA GLY A 50 1.90 -16.88 -1.27
C GLY A 50 3.08 -17.06 -2.23
N ILE A 51 3.90 -16.02 -2.43
CA ILE A 51 5.17 -16.08 -3.18
C ILE A 51 6.24 -16.73 -2.30
N LEU A 52 6.27 -16.35 -1.03
CA LEU A 52 7.11 -16.94 0.00
C LEU A 52 6.26 -17.76 0.96
N LYS A 53 6.73 -18.97 1.30
CA LYS A 53 6.06 -19.82 2.28
C LYS A 53 6.66 -19.58 3.66
N PRO A 54 5.87 -19.27 4.71
CA PRO A 54 6.35 -19.10 6.07
C PRO A 54 7.19 -20.29 6.57
N SER A 55 8.18 -20.02 7.39
CA SER A 55 8.94 -21.05 8.13
C SER A 55 8.10 -21.64 9.26
N SER A 56 7.21 -20.84 9.87
CA SER A 56 6.22 -21.23 10.87
C SER A 56 5.09 -20.21 10.96
N GLY A 57 4.01 -20.56 11.67
CA GLY A 57 2.79 -19.75 11.73
C GLY A 57 1.91 -19.98 10.51
N LYS A 58 0.85 -19.20 10.38
CA LYS A 58 -0.13 -19.35 9.29
C LYS A 58 -0.68 -18.01 8.81
N ILE A 59 -1.08 -18.01 7.57
CA ILE A 59 -1.82 -16.93 6.91
C ILE A 59 -3.23 -17.44 6.65
N ILE A 60 -4.22 -16.67 7.04
CA ILE A 60 -5.64 -16.99 6.84
C ILE A 60 -6.20 -15.92 5.90
N TYR A 61 -6.86 -16.35 4.82
CA TYR A 61 -7.58 -15.48 3.91
C TYR A 61 -9.03 -15.95 3.78
N ASN A 62 -9.99 -15.05 4.01
CA ASN A 62 -11.43 -15.35 4.01
C ASN A 62 -11.78 -16.60 4.85
N SER A 63 -11.27 -16.64 6.10
CA SER A 63 -11.46 -17.71 7.08
C SER A 63 -10.88 -19.07 6.68
N LYS A 64 -10.05 -19.13 5.64
CA LYS A 64 -9.34 -20.34 5.23
C LYS A 64 -7.83 -20.13 5.37
N GLU A 65 -7.15 -21.13 5.94
CA GLU A 65 -5.69 -21.12 5.95
C GLU A 65 -5.14 -21.18 4.53
N LEU A 66 -4.15 -20.35 4.23
CA LEU A 66 -3.53 -20.29 2.92
C LEU A 66 -2.82 -21.60 2.58
N SER A 67 -3.31 -22.27 1.58
CA SER A 67 -2.67 -23.44 0.99
C SER A 67 -1.73 -23.02 -0.15
N TYR A 68 -0.59 -23.69 -0.24
CA TYR A 68 0.40 -23.42 -1.31
C TYR A 68 0.19 -24.32 -2.54
N LYS A 69 -0.96 -24.95 -2.68
CA LYS A 69 -1.35 -25.67 -3.90
C LYS A 69 -1.64 -24.67 -5.01
N LYS A 70 -1.28 -25.02 -6.25
CA LYS A 70 -1.40 -24.16 -7.43
C LYS A 70 -2.80 -23.53 -7.59
N LYS A 71 -3.85 -24.32 -7.36
CA LYS A 71 -5.26 -23.87 -7.46
C LYS A 71 -5.56 -22.81 -6.40
N ASP A 72 -5.19 -23.04 -5.14
CA ASP A 72 -5.50 -22.12 -4.04
C ASP A 72 -4.74 -20.80 -4.17
N LEU A 73 -3.49 -20.84 -4.65
CA LEU A 73 -2.71 -19.64 -4.97
C LEU A 73 -3.29 -18.89 -6.17
N TYR A 74 -3.83 -19.59 -7.17
CA TYR A 74 -4.51 -18.96 -8.29
C TYR A 74 -5.75 -18.19 -7.81
N ASP A 75 -6.59 -18.83 -6.98
CA ASP A 75 -7.80 -18.21 -6.42
C ASP A 75 -7.44 -17.00 -5.53
N LEU A 76 -6.39 -17.10 -4.71
CA LEU A 76 -5.88 -15.98 -3.93
C LEU A 76 -5.51 -14.79 -4.82
N ARG A 77 -4.71 -15.02 -5.89
CA ARG A 77 -4.20 -13.97 -6.77
C ARG A 77 -5.25 -13.35 -7.69
N ARG A 78 -6.42 -13.96 -7.81
CA ARG A 78 -7.60 -13.32 -8.41
C ARG A 78 -8.20 -12.26 -7.49
N ASP A 79 -8.21 -12.54 -6.18
CA ASP A 79 -8.77 -11.63 -5.17
C ASP A 79 -7.78 -10.57 -4.68
N VAL A 80 -6.49 -10.87 -4.72
CA VAL A 80 -5.42 -10.02 -4.13
C VAL A 80 -4.42 -9.63 -5.20
N GLY A 81 -4.28 -8.32 -5.41
CA GLY A 81 -3.25 -7.75 -6.27
C GLY A 81 -2.07 -7.22 -5.46
N ILE A 82 -0.89 -7.16 -6.08
CA ILE A 82 0.31 -6.54 -5.51
C ILE A 82 0.95 -5.58 -6.50
N VAL A 83 1.36 -4.41 -6.03
CA VAL A 83 2.23 -3.47 -6.73
C VAL A 83 3.57 -3.45 -6.01
N PHE A 84 4.63 -3.89 -6.70
CA PHE A 84 5.98 -3.87 -6.15
C PHE A 84 6.58 -2.46 -6.11
N GLN A 85 7.53 -2.24 -5.21
CA GLN A 85 8.27 -0.99 -5.09
C GLN A 85 8.91 -0.60 -6.42
N ASP A 86 9.59 -1.54 -7.05
CA ASP A 86 10.27 -1.37 -8.33
C ASP A 86 9.38 -1.88 -9.47
N PRO A 87 8.85 -1.01 -10.36
CA PRO A 87 7.98 -1.42 -11.44
C PRO A 87 8.70 -2.30 -12.49
N ASP A 88 10.03 -2.22 -12.62
CA ASP A 88 10.80 -3.07 -13.54
C ASP A 88 10.80 -4.55 -13.11
N LYS A 89 10.48 -4.83 -11.84
CA LYS A 89 10.29 -6.21 -11.34
C LYS A 89 8.89 -6.76 -11.58
N GLN A 90 7.95 -5.90 -12.01
CA GLN A 90 6.55 -6.27 -12.22
C GLN A 90 6.20 -6.30 -13.71
N ILE A 91 6.65 -5.31 -14.47
CA ILE A 91 6.36 -5.18 -15.90
C ILE A 91 7.35 -6.04 -16.68
N PHE A 92 6.84 -6.93 -17.54
CA PHE A 92 7.68 -7.86 -18.30
C PHE A 92 7.34 -7.94 -19.79
N TYR A 93 6.20 -7.40 -20.23
CA TYR A 93 5.89 -7.26 -21.63
C TYR A 93 6.54 -6.01 -22.24
N SER A 94 6.81 -6.06 -23.54
CA SER A 94 7.42 -4.95 -24.26
C SER A 94 6.46 -3.79 -24.51
N ARG A 95 5.15 -4.02 -24.54
CA ARG A 95 4.09 -3.02 -24.81
C ARG A 95 3.16 -2.89 -23.60
N VAL A 96 2.78 -1.66 -23.28
CA VAL A 96 1.92 -1.36 -22.12
C VAL A 96 0.59 -2.12 -22.16
N TYR A 97 -0.11 -2.11 -23.30
CA TYR A 97 -1.37 -2.83 -23.46
C TYR A 97 -1.23 -4.31 -23.10
N ASP A 98 -0.22 -4.97 -23.65
CA ASP A 98 -0.03 -6.42 -23.47
C ASP A 98 0.34 -6.78 -22.03
N ASP A 99 1.07 -5.91 -21.34
CA ASP A 99 1.42 -6.11 -19.93
C ASP A 99 0.18 -6.09 -19.05
N ILE A 100 -0.70 -5.11 -19.23
CA ILE A 100 -1.95 -5.02 -18.47
C ILE A 100 -2.92 -6.15 -18.85
N ALA A 101 -3.03 -6.46 -20.16
CA ALA A 101 -3.93 -7.50 -20.67
C ALA A 101 -3.54 -8.91 -20.21
N PHE A 102 -2.26 -9.15 -19.91
CA PHE A 102 -1.75 -10.48 -19.58
C PHE A 102 -2.50 -11.17 -18.44
N SER A 103 -2.69 -10.49 -17.33
CA SER A 103 -3.39 -11.06 -16.18
C SER A 103 -4.86 -11.35 -16.48
N LEU A 104 -5.50 -10.49 -17.29
CA LEU A 104 -6.89 -10.64 -17.71
C LEU A 104 -7.06 -11.84 -18.67
N ARG A 105 -6.13 -12.05 -19.59
CA ARG A 105 -6.08 -13.23 -20.46
C ARG A 105 -5.91 -14.51 -19.63
N ASN A 106 -5.05 -14.49 -18.61
CA ASN A 106 -4.81 -15.65 -17.75
C ASN A 106 -6.03 -16.08 -16.93
N ILE A 107 -6.96 -15.19 -16.64
CA ILE A 107 -8.24 -15.52 -15.98
C ILE A 107 -9.34 -15.87 -16.98
N GLY A 108 -9.04 -15.88 -18.29
CA GLY A 108 -9.93 -16.35 -19.33
C GLY A 108 -11.00 -15.37 -19.80
N LEU A 109 -10.74 -14.05 -19.69
CA LEU A 109 -11.65 -13.03 -20.22
C LEU A 109 -11.55 -12.94 -21.75
N GLU A 110 -12.67 -12.58 -22.38
CA GLU A 110 -12.74 -12.30 -23.81
C GLU A 110 -12.02 -10.98 -24.15
N GLU A 111 -11.38 -10.91 -25.33
CA GLU A 111 -10.58 -9.72 -25.75
C GLU A 111 -11.40 -8.41 -25.73
N SER A 112 -12.71 -8.48 -26.02
CA SER A 112 -13.59 -7.30 -25.95
C SER A 112 -13.74 -6.76 -24.53
N GLU A 113 -13.74 -7.63 -23.53
CA GLU A 113 -13.80 -7.26 -22.11
C GLU A 113 -12.42 -6.79 -21.61
N ILE A 114 -11.37 -7.48 -22.02
CA ILE A 114 -9.97 -7.09 -21.74
C ILE A 114 -9.72 -5.67 -22.23
N ASN A 115 -10.08 -5.36 -23.47
CA ASN A 115 -9.93 -4.00 -24.02
C ASN A 115 -10.60 -2.95 -23.10
N LYS A 116 -11.86 -3.15 -22.72
CA LYS A 116 -12.59 -2.22 -21.84
C LYS A 116 -11.87 -2.01 -20.50
N LYS A 117 -11.41 -3.10 -19.87
CA LYS A 117 -10.72 -3.05 -18.58
C LYS A 117 -9.36 -2.37 -18.67
N VAL A 118 -8.56 -2.65 -19.71
CA VAL A 118 -7.26 -2.02 -19.95
C VAL A 118 -7.42 -0.51 -20.16
N TYR A 119 -8.32 -0.08 -21.04
CA TYR A 119 -8.57 1.34 -21.29
C TYR A 119 -9.00 2.05 -20.00
N ARG A 120 -9.99 1.50 -19.29
CA ARG A 120 -10.47 2.07 -18.02
C ARG A 120 -9.37 2.16 -16.95
N ALA A 121 -8.53 1.14 -16.82
CA ALA A 121 -7.43 1.16 -15.87
C ALA A 121 -6.38 2.22 -16.20
N LEU A 122 -6.03 2.37 -17.47
CA LEU A 122 -5.09 3.41 -17.94
C LEU A 122 -5.65 4.82 -17.78
N GLU A 123 -6.96 5.02 -18.02
CA GLU A 123 -7.62 6.31 -17.75
C GLU A 123 -7.54 6.68 -16.27
N LEU A 124 -7.84 5.75 -15.37
CA LEU A 124 -7.78 5.96 -13.92
C LEU A 124 -6.40 6.41 -13.44
N VAL A 125 -5.33 5.90 -14.04
CA VAL A 125 -3.96 6.28 -13.68
C VAL A 125 -3.39 7.42 -14.54
N ASN A 126 -4.20 8.08 -15.37
CA ASN A 126 -3.79 9.11 -16.32
C ASN A 126 -2.61 8.66 -17.22
N ALA A 127 -2.74 7.47 -17.82
CA ALA A 127 -1.71 6.84 -18.64
C ALA A 127 -2.23 6.30 -19.98
N ILE A 128 -3.39 6.76 -20.43
CA ILE A 128 -4.01 6.29 -21.67
C ILE A 128 -3.13 6.58 -22.90
N ASP A 129 -2.39 7.69 -22.88
CA ASP A 129 -1.42 8.06 -23.92
C ASP A 129 -0.22 7.12 -24.03
N LEU A 130 -0.08 6.19 -23.08
CA LEU A 130 1.01 5.22 -23.03
C LEU A 130 0.62 3.84 -23.60
N ILE A 131 -0.64 3.60 -23.92
CA ILE A 131 -1.20 2.28 -24.23
C ILE A 131 -0.42 1.52 -25.31
N ASP A 132 0.02 2.23 -26.35
CA ASP A 132 0.76 1.66 -27.48
C ASP A 132 2.29 1.79 -27.34
N LYS A 133 2.76 2.43 -26.25
CA LYS A 133 4.19 2.69 -26.09
C LYS A 133 4.95 1.44 -25.66
N PRO A 134 6.18 1.28 -26.15
CA PRO A 134 7.10 0.29 -25.61
C PRO A 134 7.49 0.67 -24.17
N VAL A 135 7.45 -0.31 -23.26
CA VAL A 135 7.69 -0.10 -21.82
C VAL A 135 9.08 0.46 -21.52
N HIS A 136 10.09 0.07 -22.31
CA HIS A 136 11.48 0.52 -22.10
C HIS A 136 11.70 2.02 -22.39
N PHE A 137 10.77 2.70 -23.07
CA PHE A 137 10.80 4.16 -23.25
C PHE A 137 10.09 4.94 -22.15
N LEU A 138 9.44 4.26 -21.21
CA LEU A 138 8.72 4.90 -20.13
C LEU A 138 9.66 5.40 -19.04
N SER A 139 9.36 6.59 -18.49
CA SER A 139 9.98 7.05 -17.25
C SER A 139 9.58 6.16 -16.07
N TYR A 140 10.34 6.21 -14.96
CA TYR A 140 10.02 5.45 -13.76
C TYR A 140 8.58 5.71 -13.27
N GLY A 141 8.14 6.98 -13.21
CA GLY A 141 6.78 7.33 -12.81
C GLY A 141 5.70 6.81 -13.77
N GLN A 142 5.98 6.79 -15.09
CA GLN A 142 5.08 6.19 -16.07
C GLN A 142 4.98 4.67 -15.87
N LYS A 143 6.11 3.96 -15.69
CA LYS A 143 6.13 2.53 -15.36
C LYS A 143 5.35 2.23 -14.07
N LYS A 144 5.50 3.05 -13.04
CA LYS A 144 4.76 2.91 -11.79
C LYS A 144 3.25 3.00 -12.00
N ARG A 145 2.78 3.97 -12.79
CA ARG A 145 1.36 4.08 -13.15
C ARG A 145 0.85 2.88 -13.94
N VAL A 146 1.64 2.37 -14.89
CA VAL A 146 1.31 1.14 -15.64
C VAL A 146 1.23 -0.07 -14.72
N ALA A 147 2.18 -0.24 -13.79
CA ALA A 147 2.16 -1.32 -12.81
C ALA A 147 0.93 -1.25 -11.88
N ILE A 148 0.48 -0.05 -11.52
CA ILE A 148 -0.76 0.14 -10.76
C ILE A 148 -1.98 -0.17 -11.64
N ALA A 149 -2.00 0.27 -12.91
CA ALA A 149 -3.07 -0.04 -13.85
C ALA A 149 -3.28 -1.54 -14.05
N SER A 150 -2.19 -2.32 -14.12
CA SER A 150 -2.29 -3.79 -14.28
C SER A 150 -3.00 -4.47 -13.11
N VAL A 151 -2.83 -3.94 -11.89
CA VAL A 151 -3.53 -4.43 -10.69
C VAL A 151 -4.99 -3.94 -10.65
N ILE A 152 -5.23 -2.68 -10.98
CA ILE A 152 -6.61 -2.11 -11.01
C ILE A 152 -7.48 -2.83 -12.04
N ALA A 153 -6.93 -3.16 -13.23
CA ALA A 153 -7.63 -3.86 -14.29
C ALA A 153 -8.21 -5.21 -13.85
N MET A 154 -7.55 -5.87 -12.88
CA MET A 154 -7.98 -7.14 -12.30
C MET A 154 -9.19 -7.02 -11.36
N GLU A 155 -9.54 -5.80 -10.91
CA GLU A 155 -10.63 -5.54 -9.95
C GLU A 155 -10.51 -6.39 -8.67
N ASN A 156 -9.28 -6.47 -8.15
CA ASN A 156 -8.99 -7.22 -6.94
C ASN A 156 -9.78 -6.69 -5.72
N LYS A 157 -10.13 -7.56 -4.78
CA LYS A 157 -10.78 -7.20 -3.50
C LYS A 157 -9.81 -6.59 -2.49
N VAL A 158 -8.54 -6.97 -2.59
CA VAL A 158 -7.44 -6.47 -1.75
C VAL A 158 -6.30 -6.06 -2.66
N VAL A 159 -5.71 -4.90 -2.41
CA VAL A 159 -4.52 -4.42 -3.12
C VAL A 159 -3.41 -4.12 -2.13
N LEU A 160 -2.28 -4.78 -2.30
CA LEU A 160 -1.06 -4.55 -1.55
C LEU A 160 -0.14 -3.65 -2.37
N LEU A 161 0.30 -2.50 -1.82
CA LEU A 161 1.17 -1.57 -2.53
C LEU A 161 2.45 -1.35 -1.72
N ASP A 162 3.57 -1.80 -2.29
CA ASP A 162 4.88 -1.61 -1.69
C ASP A 162 5.48 -0.29 -2.18
N GLU A 163 5.54 0.71 -1.29
CA GLU A 163 6.07 2.06 -1.57
C GLU A 163 5.48 2.68 -2.86
N PRO A 164 4.14 2.85 -2.98
CA PRO A 164 3.50 3.23 -4.23
C PRO A 164 3.87 4.62 -4.74
N THR A 165 4.31 5.52 -3.87
CA THR A 165 4.65 6.92 -4.19
C THR A 165 6.15 7.18 -4.22
N ALA A 166 6.98 6.21 -3.85
CA ALA A 166 8.43 6.38 -3.83
C ALA A 166 8.98 6.67 -5.23
N GLY A 167 9.80 7.73 -5.34
CA GLY A 167 10.43 8.15 -6.60
C GLY A 167 9.49 8.88 -7.58
N LEU A 168 8.28 9.25 -7.14
CA LEU A 168 7.34 10.04 -7.95
C LEU A 168 7.46 11.53 -7.65
N ASP A 169 7.16 12.35 -8.67
CA ASP A 169 6.95 13.78 -8.51
C ASP A 169 5.64 14.08 -7.74
N PRO A 170 5.45 15.30 -7.20
CA PRO A 170 4.27 15.64 -6.42
C PRO A 170 2.93 15.49 -7.16
N ILE A 171 2.90 15.72 -8.47
CA ILE A 171 1.68 15.60 -9.29
C ILE A 171 1.29 14.13 -9.42
N SER A 172 2.26 13.29 -9.76
CA SER A 172 2.08 11.83 -9.86
C SER A 172 1.70 11.23 -8.50
N THR A 173 2.31 11.68 -7.41
CA THR A 173 1.96 11.26 -6.05
C THR A 173 0.50 11.57 -5.72
N LYS A 174 0.03 12.81 -5.98
CA LYS A 174 -1.37 13.19 -5.76
C LYS A 174 -2.34 12.35 -6.59
N ALA A 175 -1.99 12.06 -7.84
CA ALA A 175 -2.81 11.19 -8.70
C ALA A 175 -2.94 9.77 -8.13
N ILE A 176 -1.85 9.17 -7.66
CA ILE A 176 -1.89 7.85 -7.02
C ILE A 176 -2.74 7.88 -5.74
N ILE A 177 -2.54 8.89 -4.89
CA ILE A 177 -3.33 9.04 -3.65
C ILE A 177 -4.84 9.08 -3.96
N LYS A 178 -5.23 9.85 -4.98
CA LYS A 178 -6.63 9.93 -5.42
C LYS A 178 -7.17 8.56 -5.81
N ILE A 179 -6.41 7.79 -6.60
CA ILE A 179 -6.78 6.45 -7.03
C ILE A 179 -6.97 5.52 -5.81
N LEU A 180 -6.06 5.57 -4.83
CA LEU A 180 -6.15 4.72 -3.64
C LEU A 180 -7.41 5.06 -2.81
N LYS A 181 -7.75 6.33 -2.67
CA LYS A 181 -9.00 6.78 -2.01
C LYS A 181 -10.23 6.26 -2.77
N GLU A 182 -10.26 6.40 -4.09
CA GLU A 182 -11.37 5.90 -4.93
C GLU A 182 -11.51 4.36 -4.86
N LEU A 183 -10.42 3.60 -4.76
CA LEU A 183 -10.47 2.16 -4.56
C LEU A 183 -11.12 1.80 -3.21
N CYS A 184 -10.73 2.49 -2.13
CA CYS A 184 -11.33 2.29 -0.81
C CYS A 184 -12.83 2.64 -0.80
N GLU A 185 -13.25 3.72 -1.46
CA GLU A 185 -14.67 4.10 -1.60
C GLU A 185 -15.48 3.03 -2.35
N LYS A 186 -14.86 2.30 -3.26
CA LYS A 186 -15.46 1.15 -3.96
C LYS A 186 -15.42 -0.16 -3.15
N GLY A 187 -14.98 -0.11 -1.89
CA GLY A 187 -14.91 -1.27 -1.00
C GLY A 187 -13.69 -2.17 -1.19
N VAL A 188 -12.69 -1.73 -1.96
CA VAL A 188 -11.42 -2.44 -2.09
C VAL A 188 -10.59 -2.21 -0.83
N LYS A 189 -10.09 -3.27 -0.21
CA LYS A 189 -9.13 -3.17 0.88
C LYS A 189 -7.78 -2.77 0.33
N VAL A 190 -7.25 -1.64 0.79
CA VAL A 190 -5.92 -1.14 0.40
C VAL A 190 -4.95 -1.31 1.55
N VAL A 191 -3.81 -1.95 1.30
CA VAL A 191 -2.71 -2.09 2.25
C VAL A 191 -1.47 -1.46 1.64
N ILE A 192 -0.91 -0.44 2.31
CA ILE A 192 0.21 0.34 1.81
C ILE A 192 1.42 0.14 2.71
N SER A 193 2.57 -0.21 2.16
CA SER A 193 3.83 0.01 2.85
C SER A 193 4.39 1.38 2.48
N SER A 194 4.93 2.12 3.45
CA SER A 194 5.66 3.36 3.18
C SER A 194 6.61 3.73 4.31
N HIS A 195 7.61 4.54 3.97
CA HIS A 195 8.47 5.27 4.90
C HIS A 195 8.12 6.78 4.96
N ASP A 196 7.11 7.22 4.19
CA ASP A 196 6.55 8.57 4.27
C ASP A 196 5.43 8.59 5.33
N MET A 197 5.77 9.10 6.51
CA MET A 197 4.86 9.10 7.65
C MET A 197 3.72 10.10 7.50
N ASP A 198 3.94 11.20 6.79
CA ASP A 198 2.91 12.21 6.54
C ASP A 198 1.83 11.64 5.61
N LEU A 199 2.25 10.93 4.56
CA LEU A 199 1.35 10.19 3.67
C LEU A 199 0.53 9.14 4.43
N ILE A 200 1.19 8.31 5.23
CA ILE A 200 0.51 7.25 6.00
C ILE A 200 -0.47 7.84 7.01
N TYR A 201 -0.10 8.94 7.67
CA TYR A 201 -0.97 9.62 8.63
C TYR A 201 -2.22 10.20 7.97
N ASP A 202 -2.11 10.80 6.77
CA ASP A 202 -3.27 11.31 6.02
C ASP A 202 -4.19 10.19 5.54
N LEU A 203 -3.62 9.06 5.05
CA LEU A 203 -4.37 8.07 4.31
C LEU A 203 -4.90 6.91 5.15
N CYS A 204 -4.09 6.38 6.08
CA CYS A 204 -4.37 5.09 6.69
C CYS A 204 -5.26 5.20 7.92
N ASP A 205 -6.28 4.34 7.99
CA ASP A 205 -7.16 4.22 9.15
C ASP A 205 -6.49 3.47 10.29
N TYR A 206 -5.75 2.41 9.95
CA TYR A 206 -5.07 1.53 10.88
C TYR A 206 -3.63 1.29 10.44
N ILE A 207 -2.70 1.23 11.38
CA ILE A 207 -1.27 1.16 11.11
C ILE A 207 -0.62 0.04 11.92
N TYR A 208 0.27 -0.70 11.29
CA TYR A 208 1.20 -1.63 11.91
C TYR A 208 2.62 -1.11 11.75
N VAL A 209 3.36 -0.99 12.86
CA VAL A 209 4.78 -0.58 12.86
C VAL A 209 5.64 -1.83 12.89
N LEU A 210 6.35 -2.07 11.80
CA LEU A 210 7.25 -3.20 11.64
C LEU A 210 8.69 -2.76 11.91
N ASN A 211 9.32 -3.33 12.93
CA ASN A 211 10.71 -3.09 13.29
C ASN A 211 11.47 -4.41 13.42
N LYS A 212 12.55 -4.59 12.64
CA LYS A 212 13.42 -5.80 12.66
C LYS A 212 12.60 -7.10 12.63
N GLY A 213 11.63 -7.16 11.74
CA GLY A 213 10.79 -8.35 11.54
C GLY A 213 9.68 -8.55 12.59
N LYS A 214 9.42 -7.59 13.48
CA LYS A 214 8.38 -7.69 14.52
C LYS A 214 7.40 -6.52 14.45
N ILE A 215 6.13 -6.75 14.76
CA ILE A 215 5.18 -5.66 15.01
C ILE A 215 5.43 -5.13 16.41
N THR A 216 5.77 -3.84 16.51
CA THR A 216 6.07 -3.17 17.78
C THR A 216 4.95 -2.30 18.29
N ILE A 217 4.14 -1.74 17.38
CA ILE A 217 2.92 -0.97 17.67
C ILE A 217 1.89 -1.29 16.60
N GLU A 218 0.63 -1.28 16.98
CA GLU A 218 -0.51 -1.28 16.07
C GLU A 218 -1.65 -0.45 16.63
N GLY A 219 -2.50 0.08 15.77
CA GLY A 219 -3.65 0.87 16.18
C GLY A 219 -4.12 1.84 15.10
N ASN A 220 -5.08 2.69 15.44
CA ASN A 220 -5.43 3.80 14.56
C ASN A 220 -4.27 4.81 14.44
N SER A 221 -4.25 5.59 13.36
CA SER A 221 -3.11 6.49 13.08
C SER A 221 -2.82 7.48 14.19
N ASN A 222 -3.85 8.00 14.88
CA ASN A 222 -3.64 8.93 16.00
C ASN A 222 -2.98 8.26 17.20
N GLU A 223 -3.33 7.01 17.50
CA GLU A 223 -2.76 6.27 18.63
C GLU A 223 -1.32 5.86 18.37
N VAL A 224 -1.05 5.34 17.18
CA VAL A 224 0.30 4.90 16.79
C VAL A 224 1.31 6.04 16.88
N PHE A 225 0.98 7.23 16.35
CA PHE A 225 1.91 8.37 16.34
C PHE A 225 1.95 9.18 17.65
N LYS A 226 1.16 8.82 18.67
CA LYS A 226 1.34 9.37 20.03
C LYS A 226 2.60 8.83 20.70
N ASP A 227 3.00 7.60 20.42
CA ASP A 227 4.17 6.92 21.01
C ASP A 227 5.47 7.25 20.24
N ASP A 228 6.02 8.46 20.49
CA ASP A 228 7.26 8.91 19.83
C ASP A 228 8.46 8.01 20.10
N LEU A 229 8.51 7.36 21.28
CA LEU A 229 9.66 6.51 21.62
C LEU A 229 9.71 5.29 20.71
N LYS A 230 8.60 4.58 20.59
CA LYS A 230 8.54 3.39 19.72
C LYS A 230 8.65 3.73 18.24
N ILE A 231 8.11 4.89 17.79
CA ILE A 231 8.30 5.38 16.43
C ILE A 231 9.78 5.61 16.14
N LYS A 232 10.51 6.28 17.04
CA LYS A 232 11.96 6.49 16.92
C LYS A 232 12.76 5.18 16.99
N GLU A 233 12.40 4.24 17.87
CA GLU A 233 13.01 2.92 17.96
C GLU A 233 12.85 2.10 16.66
N ALA A 234 11.74 2.33 15.94
CA ALA A 234 11.52 1.75 14.61
C ALA A 234 12.31 2.47 13.49
N GLY A 235 13.10 3.50 13.82
CA GLY A 235 13.86 4.30 12.86
C GLY A 235 12.98 5.23 12.03
N LEU A 236 11.82 5.64 12.56
CA LEU A 236 10.84 6.50 11.91
C LEU A 236 10.73 7.87 12.58
N ASN A 237 10.17 8.82 11.87
CA ASN A 237 9.83 10.14 12.40
C ASN A 237 8.30 10.28 12.53
N SER A 238 7.85 11.02 13.54
CA SER A 238 6.43 11.37 13.64
C SER A 238 6.02 12.30 12.50
N PRO A 239 4.77 12.22 12.00
CA PRO A 239 4.22 13.15 11.03
C PRO A 239 4.34 14.61 11.49
N TRP A 240 4.47 15.55 10.52
CA TRP A 240 4.66 16.95 10.86
C TRP A 240 3.48 17.57 11.64
N LEU A 241 2.24 17.18 11.33
CA LEU A 241 1.05 17.62 12.09
C LEU A 241 1.05 17.12 13.54
N VAL A 242 1.52 15.90 13.78
CA VAL A 242 1.71 15.36 15.13
C VAL A 242 2.80 16.12 15.88
N LYS A 243 3.91 16.47 15.19
CA LYS A 243 4.97 17.30 15.79
C LYS A 243 4.47 18.69 16.16
N ILE A 244 3.67 19.34 15.33
CA ILE A 244 3.05 20.64 15.63
C ILE A 244 2.13 20.52 16.85
N HIS A 245 1.23 19.53 16.85
CA HIS A 245 0.37 19.27 18.01
C HIS A 245 1.16 19.21 19.33
N LYS A 246 2.23 18.40 19.34
CA LYS A 246 3.03 18.17 20.55
C LYS A 246 3.88 19.39 20.98
N ASN A 247 4.49 20.10 20.03
CA ASN A 247 5.41 21.18 20.36
C ASN A 247 4.73 22.54 20.56
N MET A 248 3.55 22.74 19.97
CA MET A 248 2.83 24.02 20.02
C MET A 248 1.55 23.95 20.86
N ASN A 249 1.26 22.81 21.46
CA ASN A 249 0.04 22.54 22.25
C ASN A 249 -1.25 22.90 21.48
N LEU A 250 -1.26 22.66 20.16
CA LEU A 250 -2.41 22.86 19.30
C LEU A 250 -3.28 21.59 19.25
N PRO A 251 -4.56 21.68 18.83
CA PRO A 251 -5.36 20.49 18.53
C PRO A 251 -4.64 19.55 17.57
N LEU A 252 -4.90 18.25 17.68
CA LEU A 252 -4.36 17.28 16.74
C LEU A 252 -5.18 17.30 15.44
N PHE A 253 -4.54 17.72 14.36
CA PHE A 253 -5.14 17.75 13.03
C PHE A 253 -4.67 16.54 12.22
N ARG A 254 -5.57 15.98 11.41
CA ARG A 254 -5.23 14.91 10.49
C ARG A 254 -4.90 15.42 9.08
N LYS A 255 -5.46 16.55 8.71
CA LYS A 255 -5.22 17.20 7.41
C LYS A 255 -4.65 18.59 7.59
N GLU A 256 -3.84 18.99 6.64
CA GLU A 256 -3.22 20.31 6.57
C GLU A 256 -4.28 21.43 6.46
N GLU A 257 -5.34 21.17 5.70
CA GLU A 257 -6.45 22.11 5.53
C GLU A 257 -7.18 22.40 6.84
N ASP A 258 -7.32 21.40 7.74
CA ASP A 258 -7.95 21.58 9.05
C ASP A 258 -7.12 22.52 9.95
N LEU A 259 -5.78 22.38 9.89
CA LEU A 259 -4.86 23.28 10.59
C LEU A 259 -4.98 24.71 10.07
N TYR A 260 -4.99 24.91 8.75
CA TYR A 260 -5.14 26.25 8.16
C TYR A 260 -6.50 26.87 8.50
N HIS A 261 -7.57 26.09 8.48
CA HIS A 261 -8.89 26.55 8.87
C HIS A 261 -8.94 26.98 10.35
N TYR A 262 -8.30 26.22 11.23
CA TYR A 262 -8.17 26.56 12.64
C TYR A 262 -7.47 27.90 12.85
N PHE A 263 -6.33 28.12 12.19
CA PHE A 263 -5.59 29.38 12.28
C PHE A 263 -6.41 30.56 11.70
N ASN A 264 -6.99 30.42 10.53
CA ASN A 264 -7.80 31.47 9.93
C ASN A 264 -8.96 31.87 10.85
N LYS A 265 -9.64 30.91 11.46
CA LYS A 265 -10.75 31.20 12.39
C LYS A 265 -10.28 31.87 13.69
N THR A 266 -9.12 31.46 14.21
CA THR A 266 -8.63 31.96 15.51
C THR A 266 -7.96 33.31 15.39
N PHE A 267 -7.15 33.55 14.34
CA PHE A 267 -6.36 34.77 14.20
C PHE A 267 -7.08 35.89 13.43
N ILE A 268 -7.91 35.58 12.44
CA ILE A 268 -8.68 36.63 11.75
C ILE A 268 -9.72 37.25 12.68
N ASN A 269 -10.35 36.44 13.54
CA ASN A 269 -11.30 36.97 14.55
C ASN A 269 -10.62 37.78 15.67
N SER A 270 -9.32 37.58 15.92
CA SER A 270 -8.56 38.37 16.92
C SER A 270 -8.03 39.72 16.39
N VAL A 271 -8.01 39.93 15.07
CA VAL A 271 -7.60 41.21 14.45
C VAL A 271 -8.78 42.15 14.25
N ASN A 272 -10.03 41.63 14.29
CA ASN A 272 -11.27 42.40 14.10
C ASN A 272 -11.97 42.77 15.42
N ASN A 273 -11.39 42.45 16.58
CA ASN A 273 -11.76 42.91 17.91
C ASN A 273 -10.64 43.79 18.52
#